data_432647ed0a2b261bf88bca7a3aa28123
#
_entry.id   432647ed0a2b261bf88bca7a3aa28123
#
_cell.length_a   1.000
_cell.length_b   1.000
_cell.length_c   1.000
_cell.angle_alpha   90.00
_cell.angle_beta   90.00
_cell.angle_gamma   90.00
#
_symmetry.space_group_name_H-M   'P 1'
#
loop_
_entity.id
_entity.type
_entity.pdbx_description
1 polymer ?
#
loop_
_entity_poly.entity_id
_entity_poly.type
_entity_poly.pdbx_seq_one_letter_code
_entity_poly.pdbx_strand_id
1 'polypeptide(L)'
;TVAASGSENSPDSVIGNGELKRTMSDIKIRPLFAIINPELLYTLPPHITAAGAADMIGHAHERYFTPTPDNYFTDLLNEAAIRTIIKYGPIAYNHPTDYNARAQMLWAGLNAHNGQFEVGRDTDRAVHCIESEIGGKYHTIHGLGIGCVTLAWAKYMCTKDIPKFTTYFNRVWGVEMDMQDPHAMLRNGIQRMTEFYNSINVPTNLADLGVKEDDIDDLIATTRVTPEGLTGFYS
;
A
#
# COMPACT_ATOMS: atom_id res chain seq x y z
N THR A 1 -5.95 9.12 -14.50
CA THR A 1 -5.72 8.09 -13.48
C THR A 1 -4.66 8.56 -12.50
N VAL A 2 -4.67 8.05 -11.27
CA VAL A 2 -3.59 8.27 -10.30
C VAL A 2 -2.44 7.30 -10.57
N ALA A 3 -1.23 7.64 -10.14
CA ALA A 3 -0.03 6.82 -10.36
C ALA A 3 -0.16 5.39 -9.80
N ALA A 4 -0.91 5.22 -8.71
CA ALA A 4 -1.08 3.93 -8.03
C ALA A 4 -1.96 2.92 -8.76
N SER A 5 -2.84 3.35 -9.65
CA SER A 5 -3.82 2.45 -10.29
C SER A 5 -3.18 1.36 -11.16
N GLY A 6 -1.94 1.59 -11.63
CA GLY A 6 -1.21 0.65 -12.49
C GLY A 6 -1.94 0.29 -13.79
N SER A 7 -3.04 0.99 -14.14
CA SER A 7 -3.89 0.66 -15.28
C SER A 7 -3.16 0.64 -16.62
N GLU A 8 -2.01 1.31 -16.69
CA GLU A 8 -1.12 1.31 -17.85
C GLU A 8 -0.40 -0.03 -18.08
N ASN A 9 -0.34 -0.90 -17.06
CA ASN A 9 0.41 -2.16 -17.13
C ASN A 9 -0.15 -3.29 -16.26
N SER A 10 -1.30 -3.11 -15.61
CA SER A 10 -1.95 -4.12 -14.78
C SER A 10 -2.95 -4.95 -15.59
N PRO A 11 -3.11 -6.24 -15.28
CA PRO A 11 -4.20 -7.06 -15.78
C PRO A 11 -5.48 -6.92 -14.95
N ASP A 12 -5.51 -6.03 -13.97
CA ASP A 12 -6.58 -5.91 -12.99
C ASP A 12 -7.56 -4.80 -13.33
N SER A 13 -8.84 -5.03 -13.02
CA SER A 13 -9.91 -4.05 -13.10
C SER A 13 -10.82 -4.19 -11.89
N VAL A 14 -11.16 -3.06 -11.26
CA VAL A 14 -12.10 -3.02 -10.13
C VAL A 14 -13.42 -2.45 -10.61
N ILE A 15 -14.51 -3.20 -10.39
CA ILE A 15 -15.87 -2.81 -10.79
C ILE A 15 -16.68 -2.58 -9.53
N GLY A 16 -17.31 -1.41 -9.42
CA GLY A 16 -18.23 -1.04 -8.35
C GLY A 16 -19.68 -1.20 -8.74
N ASN A 17 -20.53 -1.69 -7.82
CA ASN A 17 -21.98 -1.68 -7.95
C ASN A 17 -22.59 -1.43 -6.57
N GLY A 18 -23.02 -0.21 -6.30
CA GLY A 18 -23.42 0.23 -4.97
C GLY A 18 -22.26 0.11 -3.98
N GLU A 19 -22.49 -0.57 -2.87
CA GLU A 19 -21.47 -0.83 -1.84
C GLU A 19 -20.51 -1.97 -2.20
N LEU A 20 -20.79 -2.70 -3.27
CA LEU A 20 -19.96 -3.84 -3.68
C LEU A 20 -18.81 -3.38 -4.58
N LYS A 21 -17.59 -3.77 -4.24
CA LYS A 21 -16.40 -3.68 -5.10
C LYS A 21 -15.91 -5.09 -5.44
N ARG A 22 -15.62 -5.33 -6.72
CA ARG A 22 -15.15 -6.64 -7.20
C ARG A 22 -14.00 -6.45 -8.16
N THR A 23 -12.93 -7.20 -7.93
CA THR A 23 -11.77 -7.23 -8.81
C THR A 23 -11.92 -8.34 -9.82
N MET A 24 -11.64 -8.02 -11.08
CA MET A 24 -11.47 -8.98 -12.17
C MET A 24 -10.03 -8.86 -12.66
N SER A 25 -9.37 -9.99 -12.87
CA SER A 25 -8.02 -10.06 -13.41
C SER A 25 -7.98 -10.98 -14.63
N ASP A 26 -7.51 -10.47 -15.78
CA ASP A 26 -7.27 -11.25 -16.99
C ASP A 26 -6.14 -10.60 -17.78
N ILE A 27 -5.16 -11.39 -18.21
CA ILE A 27 -4.04 -10.88 -19.02
C ILE A 27 -4.49 -10.17 -20.30
N LYS A 28 -5.68 -10.49 -20.81
CA LYS A 28 -6.25 -9.89 -22.03
C LYS A 28 -6.64 -8.43 -21.85
N ILE A 29 -6.87 -7.96 -20.61
CA ILE A 29 -7.20 -6.56 -20.36
C ILE A 29 -5.96 -5.70 -20.15
N ARG A 30 -4.77 -6.31 -20.05
CA ARG A 30 -3.51 -5.56 -19.98
C ARG A 30 -3.28 -4.81 -21.29
N PRO A 31 -2.96 -3.49 -21.25
CA PRO A 31 -2.63 -2.72 -22.43
C PRO A 31 -1.41 -3.29 -23.18
N LEU A 32 -1.43 -3.24 -24.51
CA LEU A 32 -0.30 -3.65 -25.35
C LEU A 32 0.91 -2.72 -25.17
N PHE A 33 0.65 -1.44 -24.97
CA PHE A 33 1.65 -0.42 -24.64
C PHE A 33 1.00 0.71 -23.86
N ALA A 34 1.82 1.47 -23.14
CA ALA A 34 1.39 2.69 -22.46
C ALA A 34 2.41 3.80 -22.64
N ILE A 35 1.92 5.04 -22.73
CA ILE A 35 2.75 6.24 -22.71
C ILE A 35 2.57 6.90 -21.36
N ILE A 36 3.65 6.97 -20.59
CA ILE A 36 3.65 7.52 -19.23
C ILE A 36 4.21 8.93 -19.28
N ASN A 37 3.32 9.94 -19.11
CA ASN A 37 3.72 11.35 -19.05
C ASN A 37 3.46 11.91 -17.64
N PRO A 38 4.51 12.25 -16.87
CA PRO A 38 4.40 12.82 -15.52
C PRO A 38 3.62 14.14 -15.47
N GLU A 39 3.64 14.95 -16.54
CA GLU A 39 2.96 16.24 -16.59
C GLU A 39 1.44 16.12 -16.49
N LEU A 40 0.87 14.99 -16.92
CA LEU A 40 -0.57 14.74 -16.79
C LEU A 40 -1.04 14.64 -15.32
N LEU A 41 -0.09 14.51 -14.37
CA LEU A 41 -0.39 14.48 -12.94
C LEU A 41 -0.29 15.84 -12.25
N TYR A 42 0.10 16.91 -12.96
CA TYR A 42 0.30 18.23 -12.37
C TYR A 42 -0.99 18.83 -11.79
N THR A 43 -2.13 18.47 -12.35
CA THR A 43 -3.44 18.96 -11.94
C THR A 43 -4.11 18.11 -10.85
N LEU A 44 -3.46 17.04 -10.39
CA LEU A 44 -4.02 16.22 -9.32
C LEU A 44 -4.04 17.01 -8.01
N PRO A 45 -5.19 17.03 -7.31
CA PRO A 45 -5.25 17.61 -5.97
C PRO A 45 -4.28 16.92 -5.00
N PRO A 46 -3.74 17.63 -3.99
CA PRO A 46 -2.78 17.05 -3.03
C PRO A 46 -3.28 15.77 -2.36
N HIS A 47 -4.55 15.73 -1.93
CA HIS A 47 -5.12 14.53 -1.29
C HIS A 47 -5.17 13.31 -2.22
N ILE A 48 -5.30 13.50 -3.53
CA ILE A 48 -5.24 12.40 -4.50
C ILE A 48 -3.78 11.95 -4.73
N THR A 49 -2.82 12.88 -4.67
CA THR A 49 -1.39 12.52 -4.68
C THR A 49 -1.02 11.72 -3.43
N ALA A 50 -1.51 12.12 -2.26
CA ALA A 50 -1.33 11.40 -1.00
C ALA A 50 -1.94 9.99 -1.04
N ALA A 51 -3.19 9.89 -1.54
CA ALA A 51 -3.86 8.61 -1.74
C ALA A 51 -3.04 7.69 -2.66
N GLY A 52 -2.53 8.22 -3.78
CA GLY A 52 -1.67 7.46 -4.68
C GLY A 52 -0.38 6.97 -4.02
N ALA A 53 0.28 7.82 -3.23
CA ALA A 53 1.48 7.43 -2.48
C ALA A 53 1.21 6.29 -1.49
N ALA A 54 0.12 6.40 -0.73
CA ALA A 54 -0.26 5.39 0.26
C ALA A 54 -0.64 4.05 -0.41
N ASP A 55 -1.37 4.10 -1.52
CA ASP A 55 -1.80 2.93 -2.28
C ASP A 55 -0.60 2.19 -2.91
N MET A 56 0.35 2.90 -3.50
CA MET A 56 1.59 2.30 -4.02
C MET A 56 2.42 1.64 -2.92
N ILE A 57 2.49 2.24 -1.71
CA ILE A 57 3.13 1.62 -0.56
C ILE A 57 2.35 0.35 -0.17
N GLY A 58 1.02 0.39 -0.13
CA GLY A 58 0.17 -0.76 0.15
C GLY A 58 0.43 -1.91 -0.81
N HIS A 59 0.47 -1.64 -2.11
CA HIS A 59 0.80 -2.64 -3.13
C HIS A 59 2.16 -3.30 -2.89
N ALA A 60 3.23 -2.52 -2.74
CA ALA A 60 4.56 -3.08 -2.51
C ALA A 60 4.68 -3.77 -1.13
N HIS A 61 3.99 -3.26 -0.11
CA HIS A 61 3.95 -3.82 1.22
C HIS A 61 3.34 -5.23 1.25
N GLU A 62 2.17 -5.42 0.62
CA GLU A 62 1.52 -6.74 0.55
C GLU A 62 2.34 -7.76 -0.24
N ARG A 63 3.19 -7.31 -1.15
CA ARG A 63 4.09 -8.18 -1.90
C ARG A 63 5.38 -8.47 -1.15
N TYR A 64 5.82 -7.54 -0.30
CA TYR A 64 7.00 -7.71 0.53
C TYR A 64 6.78 -8.72 1.66
N PHE A 65 5.62 -8.65 2.33
CA PHE A 65 5.26 -9.57 3.40
C PHE A 65 4.63 -10.83 2.81
N THR A 66 5.40 -11.89 2.77
CA THR A 66 5.06 -13.19 2.17
C THR A 66 5.53 -14.32 3.06
N PRO A 67 4.79 -15.45 3.13
CA PRO A 67 5.28 -16.66 3.79
C PRO A 67 6.34 -17.40 2.97
N THR A 68 6.52 -17.06 1.69
CA THR A 68 7.50 -17.71 0.82
C THR A 68 8.92 -17.30 1.22
N PRO A 69 9.83 -18.25 1.53
CA PRO A 69 11.21 -17.94 1.91
C PRO A 69 12.09 -17.56 0.71
N ASP A 70 13.29 -17.04 1.00
CA ASP A 70 14.39 -16.85 0.03
C ASP A 70 14.07 -15.96 -1.19
N ASN A 71 13.35 -14.87 -0.96
CA ASN A 71 12.96 -13.90 -1.99
C ASN A 71 13.83 -12.62 -2.00
N TYR A 72 15.13 -12.74 -1.72
CA TYR A 72 16.01 -11.60 -1.46
C TYR A 72 15.98 -10.52 -2.56
N PHE A 73 16.10 -10.90 -3.84
CA PHE A 73 16.10 -9.95 -4.94
C PHE A 73 14.75 -9.25 -5.10
N THR A 74 13.66 -10.00 -5.02
CA THR A 74 12.30 -9.43 -5.12
C THR A 74 11.98 -8.56 -3.90
N ASP A 75 12.50 -8.89 -2.71
CA ASP A 75 12.42 -8.02 -1.53
C ASP A 75 13.09 -6.66 -1.79
N LEU A 76 14.32 -6.65 -2.35
CA LEU A 76 15.02 -5.41 -2.68
C LEU A 76 14.27 -4.54 -3.70
N LEU A 77 13.57 -5.12 -4.66
CA LEU A 77 12.72 -4.38 -5.60
C LEU A 77 11.56 -3.70 -4.89
N ASN A 78 10.87 -4.41 -3.99
CA ASN A 78 9.80 -3.85 -3.16
C ASN A 78 10.33 -2.72 -2.25
N GLU A 79 11.45 -2.95 -1.57
CA GLU A 79 12.11 -1.96 -0.71
C GLU A 79 12.48 -0.69 -1.49
N ALA A 80 13.03 -0.84 -2.70
CA ALA A 80 13.40 0.29 -3.56
C ALA A 80 12.18 1.13 -3.96
N ALA A 81 11.06 0.49 -4.32
CA ALA A 81 9.83 1.20 -4.65
C ALA A 81 9.29 1.99 -3.45
N ILE A 82 9.17 1.36 -2.27
CA ILE A 82 8.65 2.03 -1.07
C ILE A 82 9.55 3.20 -0.68
N ARG A 83 10.88 3.01 -0.68
CA ARG A 83 11.84 4.10 -0.40
C ARG A 83 11.73 5.25 -1.40
N THR A 84 11.46 4.95 -2.66
CA THR A 84 11.23 5.98 -3.69
C THR A 84 9.97 6.79 -3.36
N ILE A 85 8.88 6.13 -2.96
CA ILE A 85 7.63 6.79 -2.61
C ILE A 85 7.79 7.61 -1.32
N ILE A 86 8.49 7.10 -0.30
CA ILE A 86 8.78 7.85 0.94
C ILE A 86 9.56 9.14 0.62
N LYS A 87 10.51 9.07 -0.31
CA LYS A 87 11.33 10.24 -0.69
C LYS A 87 10.55 11.26 -1.53
N TYR A 88 9.86 10.80 -2.56
CA TYR A 88 9.28 11.68 -3.58
C TYR A 88 7.80 11.98 -3.36
N GLY A 89 7.09 11.19 -2.57
CA GLY A 89 5.68 11.41 -2.23
C GLY A 89 5.43 12.78 -1.60
N PRO A 90 6.15 13.17 -0.52
CA PRO A 90 6.01 14.50 0.08
C PRO A 90 6.40 15.64 -0.86
N ILE A 91 7.36 15.42 -1.77
CA ILE A 91 7.75 16.43 -2.78
C ILE A 91 6.61 16.62 -3.77
N ALA A 92 6.08 15.53 -4.33
CA ALA A 92 4.96 15.59 -5.27
C ALA A 92 3.67 16.12 -4.63
N TYR A 93 3.48 15.91 -3.32
CA TYR A 93 2.36 16.44 -2.55
C TYR A 93 2.44 17.96 -2.39
N ASN A 94 3.61 18.48 -2.00
CA ASN A 94 3.81 19.92 -1.73
C ASN A 94 4.14 20.72 -3.00
N HIS A 95 4.73 20.08 -4.02
CA HIS A 95 5.15 20.68 -5.28
C HIS A 95 4.58 19.89 -6.45
N PRO A 96 3.27 20.03 -6.77
CA PRO A 96 2.55 19.17 -7.70
C PRO A 96 3.09 19.21 -9.15
N THR A 97 3.85 20.22 -9.52
CA THR A 97 4.47 20.39 -10.84
C THR A 97 5.95 19.99 -10.88
N ASP A 98 6.49 19.38 -9.82
CA ASP A 98 7.84 18.83 -9.85
C ASP A 98 7.86 17.58 -10.75
N TYR A 99 8.46 17.74 -11.93
CA TYR A 99 8.54 16.70 -12.94
C TYR A 99 9.25 15.44 -12.40
N ASN A 100 10.38 15.61 -11.71
CA ASN A 100 11.18 14.50 -11.24
C ASN A 100 10.44 13.69 -10.17
N ALA A 101 9.79 14.37 -9.23
CA ALA A 101 8.99 13.70 -8.21
C ALA A 101 7.84 12.92 -8.86
N ARG A 102 7.10 13.51 -9.79
CA ARG A 102 6.02 12.84 -10.53
C ARG A 102 6.53 11.64 -11.33
N ALA A 103 7.66 11.78 -12.02
CA ALA A 103 8.26 10.70 -12.80
C ALA A 103 8.71 9.53 -11.93
N GLN A 104 9.34 9.80 -10.78
CA GLN A 104 9.75 8.76 -9.83
C GLN A 104 8.56 8.03 -9.21
N MET A 105 7.50 8.78 -8.86
CA MET A 105 6.25 8.21 -8.35
C MET A 105 5.57 7.31 -9.37
N LEU A 106 5.44 7.76 -10.64
CA LEU A 106 4.86 6.95 -11.70
C LEU A 106 5.65 5.67 -11.94
N TRP A 107 6.98 5.77 -12.00
CA TRP A 107 7.84 4.60 -12.23
C TRP A 107 7.77 3.59 -11.09
N ALA A 108 7.80 4.05 -9.84
CA ALA A 108 7.64 3.19 -8.66
C ALA A 108 6.25 2.54 -8.64
N GLY A 109 5.18 3.30 -8.90
CA GLY A 109 3.80 2.81 -8.92
C GLY A 109 3.55 1.76 -10.00
N LEU A 110 4.06 1.98 -11.22
CA LEU A 110 3.98 1.01 -12.30
C LEU A 110 4.60 -0.34 -11.89
N ASN A 111 5.80 -0.28 -11.30
CA ASN A 111 6.51 -1.51 -10.89
C ASN A 111 5.84 -2.19 -9.68
N ALA A 112 5.23 -1.41 -8.79
CA ALA A 112 4.48 -1.96 -7.65
C ALA A 112 3.24 -2.76 -8.06
N HIS A 113 2.75 -2.60 -9.31
CA HIS A 113 1.48 -3.20 -9.74
C HIS A 113 1.56 -3.95 -11.09
N ASN A 114 2.75 -4.21 -11.63
CA ASN A 114 2.93 -4.89 -12.92
C ASN A 114 3.22 -6.40 -12.81
N GLY A 115 3.23 -6.95 -11.60
CA GLY A 115 3.53 -8.35 -11.31
C GLY A 115 5.01 -8.66 -11.04
N GLN A 116 5.94 -7.72 -11.24
CA GLN A 116 7.38 -7.97 -10.98
C GLN A 116 7.68 -8.23 -9.50
N PHE A 117 6.93 -7.59 -8.61
CA PHE A 117 7.12 -7.74 -7.16
C PHE A 117 6.48 -9.01 -6.59
N GLU A 118 5.78 -9.76 -7.43
CA GLU A 118 5.11 -11.03 -7.08
C GLU A 118 5.90 -12.25 -7.56
N VAL A 119 6.99 -12.04 -8.31
CA VAL A 119 7.76 -13.15 -8.88
C VAL A 119 8.36 -14.01 -7.77
N GLY A 120 8.05 -15.30 -7.81
CA GLY A 120 8.60 -16.31 -6.91
C GLY A 120 7.98 -16.34 -5.52
N ARG A 121 6.80 -15.73 -5.31
CA ARG A 121 6.16 -15.65 -3.99
C ARG A 121 4.63 -15.67 -4.04
N ASP A 122 4.04 -16.12 -2.95
CA ASP A 122 2.64 -15.87 -2.64
C ASP A 122 2.51 -14.45 -2.03
N THR A 123 1.50 -13.69 -2.46
CA THR A 123 1.30 -12.31 -1.99
C THR A 123 0.18 -12.24 -0.98
N ASP A 124 0.40 -11.48 0.11
CA ASP A 124 -0.68 -11.10 1.01
C ASP A 124 -1.57 -10.05 0.34
N ARG A 125 -2.87 -10.08 0.62
CA ARG A 125 -3.84 -9.09 0.13
C ARG A 125 -4.79 -8.62 1.22
N ALA A 126 -4.43 -8.84 2.47
CA ALA A 126 -5.27 -8.54 3.63
C ALA A 126 -5.64 -7.05 3.70
N VAL A 127 -4.68 -6.16 3.45
CA VAL A 127 -4.91 -4.70 3.49
C VAL A 127 -5.98 -4.28 2.47
N HIS A 128 -5.87 -4.75 1.22
CA HIS A 128 -6.85 -4.44 0.18
C HIS A 128 -8.20 -5.12 0.43
N CYS A 129 -8.23 -6.33 0.99
CA CYS A 129 -9.47 -6.99 1.36
C CYS A 129 -10.23 -6.20 2.43
N ILE A 130 -9.55 -5.78 3.49
CA ILE A 130 -10.15 -4.99 4.57
C ILE A 130 -10.60 -3.61 4.05
N GLU A 131 -9.75 -2.91 3.29
CA GLU A 131 -10.09 -1.59 2.74
C GLU A 131 -11.27 -1.64 1.79
N SER A 132 -11.41 -2.70 1.01
CA SER A 132 -12.52 -2.82 0.05
C SER A 132 -13.89 -2.78 0.73
N GLU A 133 -14.03 -3.36 1.92
CA GLU A 133 -15.27 -3.30 2.70
C GLU A 133 -15.49 -1.90 3.29
N ILE A 134 -14.43 -1.27 3.82
CA ILE A 134 -14.48 0.11 4.32
C ILE A 134 -14.85 1.07 3.18
N GLY A 135 -14.12 0.99 2.07
CA GLY A 135 -14.35 1.84 0.91
C GLY A 135 -15.69 1.61 0.21
N GLY A 136 -16.25 0.38 0.30
CA GLY A 136 -17.61 0.08 -0.15
C GLY A 136 -18.67 0.78 0.69
N LYS A 137 -18.60 0.62 2.01
CA LYS A 137 -19.61 1.15 2.97
C LYS A 137 -19.51 2.67 3.14
N TYR A 138 -18.29 3.21 3.23
CA TYR A 138 -18.05 4.63 3.57
C TYR A 138 -17.69 5.51 2.37
N HIS A 139 -17.54 4.93 1.18
CA HIS A 139 -17.11 5.64 -0.03
C HIS A 139 -15.81 6.43 0.14
N THR A 140 -14.89 5.90 0.94
CA THR A 140 -13.59 6.51 1.19
C THR A 140 -12.74 6.53 -0.08
N ILE A 141 -11.81 7.48 -0.16
CA ILE A 141 -10.79 7.47 -1.20
C ILE A 141 -9.88 6.27 -0.96
N HIS A 142 -9.87 5.31 -1.88
CA HIS A 142 -9.22 4.01 -1.75
C HIS A 142 -7.81 4.07 -1.15
N GLY A 143 -6.91 4.87 -1.76
CA GLY A 143 -5.53 4.95 -1.27
C GLY A 143 -5.40 5.55 0.13
N LEU A 144 -6.32 6.42 0.57
CA LEU A 144 -6.33 6.92 1.95
C LEU A 144 -6.73 5.80 2.92
N GLY A 145 -7.72 4.99 2.55
CA GLY A 145 -8.11 3.78 3.28
C GLY A 145 -6.97 2.77 3.35
N ILE A 146 -6.31 2.51 2.22
CA ILE A 146 -5.13 1.62 2.16
C ILE A 146 -4.03 2.09 3.13
N GLY A 147 -3.68 3.38 3.15
CA GLY A 147 -2.66 3.90 4.06
C GLY A 147 -3.01 3.67 5.53
N CYS A 148 -4.27 3.96 5.91
CA CYS A 148 -4.78 3.73 7.25
C CYS A 148 -4.71 2.24 7.65
N VAL A 149 -5.22 1.35 6.78
CA VAL A 149 -5.24 -0.11 7.04
C VAL A 149 -3.83 -0.69 7.04
N THR A 150 -2.93 -0.25 6.12
CA THR A 150 -1.51 -0.68 6.10
C THR A 150 -0.83 -0.37 7.43
N LEU A 151 -1.04 0.82 7.99
CA LEU A 151 -0.45 1.19 9.28
C LEU A 151 -1.03 0.35 10.43
N ALA A 152 -2.36 0.13 10.45
CA ALA A 152 -3.01 -0.71 11.45
C ALA A 152 -2.53 -2.16 11.37
N TRP A 153 -2.46 -2.71 10.16
CA TRP A 153 -1.94 -4.04 9.89
C TRP A 153 -0.48 -4.18 10.35
N ALA A 154 0.38 -3.21 10.01
CA ALA A 154 1.79 -3.23 10.42
C ALA A 154 1.94 -3.18 11.95
N LYS A 155 1.12 -2.39 12.66
CA LYS A 155 1.08 -2.36 14.14
C LYS A 155 0.75 -3.73 14.73
N TYR A 156 -0.20 -4.45 14.13
CA TYR A 156 -0.60 -5.78 14.58
C TYR A 156 0.45 -6.84 14.25
N MET A 157 0.89 -6.89 12.99
CA MET A 157 1.74 -7.96 12.48
C MET A 157 3.22 -7.83 12.93
N CYS A 158 3.71 -6.62 13.22
CA CYS A 158 5.11 -6.46 13.60
C CYS A 158 5.52 -7.23 14.88
N THR A 159 4.55 -7.54 15.74
CA THR A 159 4.78 -8.37 16.92
C THR A 159 4.73 -9.88 16.64
N LYS A 160 4.22 -10.28 15.45
CA LYS A 160 4.10 -11.67 15.03
C LYS A 160 5.33 -12.18 14.28
N ASP A 161 5.96 -11.28 13.50
CA ASP A 161 7.20 -11.59 12.76
C ASP A 161 8.26 -10.50 12.99
N ILE A 162 8.83 -10.50 14.18
CA ILE A 162 9.86 -9.54 14.61
C ILE A 162 11.05 -9.48 13.63
N PRO A 163 11.64 -10.62 13.17
CA PRO A 163 12.79 -10.58 12.27
C PRO A 163 12.50 -9.91 10.92
N LYS A 164 11.35 -10.20 10.32
CA LYS A 164 10.97 -9.60 9.03
C LYS A 164 10.72 -8.11 9.19
N PHE A 165 10.00 -7.70 10.25
CA PHE A 165 9.69 -6.29 10.48
C PHE A 165 10.91 -5.47 10.91
N THR A 166 11.84 -5.99 11.71
CA THR A 166 13.09 -5.27 12.03
C THR A 166 13.92 -5.04 10.78
N THR A 167 14.01 -6.03 9.89
CA THR A 167 14.67 -5.90 8.59
C THR A 167 13.98 -4.83 7.74
N TYR A 168 12.65 -4.87 7.62
CA TYR A 168 11.85 -3.91 6.87
C TYR A 168 12.02 -2.47 7.40
N PHE A 169 11.91 -2.29 8.70
CA PHE A 169 12.06 -0.97 9.32
C PHE A 169 13.47 -0.41 9.18
N ASN A 170 14.49 -1.26 9.28
CA ASN A 170 15.86 -0.85 9.04
C ASN A 170 16.07 -0.43 7.57
N ARG A 171 15.75 -1.30 6.61
CA ARG A 171 16.08 -1.09 5.20
C ARG A 171 15.19 -0.06 4.51
N VAL A 172 13.92 0.00 4.87
CA VAL A 172 12.93 0.86 4.20
C VAL A 172 12.75 2.18 4.93
N TRP A 173 12.58 2.11 6.26
CA TRP A 173 12.26 3.28 7.08
C TRP A 173 13.48 3.90 7.76
N GLY A 174 14.67 3.32 7.58
CA GLY A 174 15.92 3.84 8.10
C GLY A 174 16.03 3.80 9.63
N VAL A 175 15.31 2.88 10.29
CA VAL A 175 15.47 2.63 11.73
C VAL A 175 16.85 2.02 11.97
N GLU A 176 17.60 2.56 12.94
CA GLU A 176 18.89 1.98 13.31
C GLU A 176 18.72 0.54 13.79
N MET A 177 19.67 -0.32 13.40
CA MET A 177 19.65 -1.71 13.81
C MET A 177 20.04 -1.84 15.29
N ASP A 178 19.15 -2.37 16.09
CA ASP A 178 19.37 -2.70 17.50
C ASP A 178 18.90 -4.11 17.78
N MET A 179 19.85 -5.04 17.77
CA MET A 179 19.55 -6.45 18.07
C MET A 179 19.34 -6.73 19.56
N GLN A 180 19.62 -5.75 20.45
CA GLN A 180 19.40 -5.89 21.90
C GLN A 180 17.97 -5.49 22.29
N ASP A 181 17.38 -4.51 21.56
CA ASP A 181 15.95 -4.14 21.73
C ASP A 181 15.21 -4.11 20.37
N PRO A 182 14.89 -5.28 19.81
CA PRO A 182 14.11 -5.35 18.58
C PRO A 182 12.71 -4.72 18.75
N HIS A 183 12.13 -4.72 19.94
CA HIS A 183 10.83 -4.06 20.17
C HIS A 183 10.93 -2.53 20.08
N ALA A 184 12.04 -1.92 20.47
CA ALA A 184 12.27 -0.50 20.20
C ALA A 184 12.34 -0.22 18.70
N MET A 185 12.98 -1.09 17.91
CA MET A 185 12.98 -0.98 16.46
C MET A 185 11.56 -1.03 15.88
N LEU A 186 10.70 -1.94 16.36
CA LEU A 186 9.31 -2.02 15.92
C LEU A 186 8.55 -0.73 16.23
N ARG A 187 8.65 -0.21 17.46
CA ARG A 187 8.01 1.07 17.84
C ARG A 187 8.49 2.23 16.98
N ASN A 188 9.79 2.36 16.77
CA ASN A 188 10.39 3.41 15.96
C ASN A 188 9.96 3.30 14.49
N GLY A 189 9.86 2.07 13.94
CA GLY A 189 9.39 1.82 12.59
C GLY A 189 7.93 2.26 12.39
N ILE A 190 7.05 1.86 13.29
CA ILE A 190 5.64 2.28 13.28
C ILE A 190 5.53 3.81 13.43
N GLN A 191 6.35 4.42 14.28
CA GLN A 191 6.37 5.88 14.43
C GLN A 191 6.76 6.55 13.10
N ARG A 192 7.82 6.12 12.43
CA ARG A 192 8.25 6.69 11.13
C ARG A 192 7.20 6.51 10.02
N MET A 193 6.52 5.37 9.99
CA MET A 193 5.38 5.18 9.09
C MET A 193 4.26 6.19 9.38
N THR A 194 3.93 6.37 10.65
CA THR A 194 2.90 7.32 11.09
C THR A 194 3.28 8.76 10.72
N GLU A 195 4.53 9.16 10.99
CA GLU A 195 5.06 10.48 10.64
C GLU A 195 5.01 10.75 9.13
N PHE A 196 5.37 9.75 8.32
CA PHE A 196 5.27 9.85 6.86
C PHE A 196 3.81 10.07 6.42
N TYR A 197 2.87 9.26 6.87
CA TYR A 197 1.46 9.40 6.50
C TYR A 197 0.89 10.75 6.96
N ASN A 198 1.21 11.19 8.16
CA ASN A 198 0.83 12.51 8.65
C ASN A 198 1.41 13.65 7.80
N SER A 199 2.64 13.50 7.29
CA SER A 199 3.31 14.53 6.48
C SER A 199 2.63 14.81 5.14
N ILE A 200 1.81 13.88 4.66
CA ILE A 200 1.02 14.00 3.42
C ILE A 200 -0.49 13.90 3.67
N ASN A 201 -0.93 14.08 4.93
CA ASN A 201 -2.34 14.05 5.35
C ASN A 201 -3.09 12.75 4.98
N VAL A 202 -2.43 11.60 5.09
CA VAL A 202 -3.09 10.30 5.02
C VAL A 202 -3.63 9.95 6.41
N PRO A 203 -4.92 9.58 6.55
CA PRO A 203 -5.50 9.13 7.82
C PRO A 203 -4.71 7.99 8.46
N THR A 204 -4.56 8.04 9.79
CA THR A 204 -3.79 7.03 10.54
C THR A 204 -4.65 6.24 11.53
N ASN A 205 -5.96 6.49 11.54
CA ASN A 205 -6.96 5.75 12.29
C ASN A 205 -8.30 5.71 11.52
N LEU A 206 -9.15 4.75 11.86
CA LEU A 206 -10.43 4.53 11.17
C LEU A 206 -11.44 5.68 11.41
N ALA A 207 -11.38 6.37 12.54
CA ALA A 207 -12.28 7.48 12.83
C ALA A 207 -12.04 8.66 11.86
N ASP A 208 -10.80 8.90 11.44
CA ASP A 208 -10.45 9.92 10.44
C ASP A 208 -11.02 9.60 9.04
N LEU A 209 -11.34 8.31 8.79
CA LEU A 209 -12.06 7.87 7.59
C LEU A 209 -13.58 7.94 7.75
N GLY A 210 -14.08 8.33 8.91
CA GLY A 210 -15.50 8.40 9.25
C GLY A 210 -16.11 7.05 9.65
N VAL A 211 -15.30 6.01 9.85
CA VAL A 211 -15.75 4.68 10.28
C VAL A 211 -16.24 4.75 11.71
N LYS A 212 -17.44 4.23 11.95
CA LYS A 212 -18.06 4.18 13.26
C LYS A 212 -17.72 2.87 13.98
N GLU A 213 -17.54 2.94 15.29
CA GLU A 213 -17.24 1.77 16.10
C GLU A 213 -18.34 0.69 16.01
N ASP A 214 -19.59 1.11 15.98
CA ASP A 214 -20.75 0.21 15.85
C ASP A 214 -20.81 -0.57 14.53
N ASP A 215 -20.08 -0.12 13.51
CA ASP A 215 -20.04 -0.76 12.19
C ASP A 215 -18.88 -1.76 12.03
N ILE A 216 -17.99 -1.87 13.02
CA ILE A 216 -16.78 -2.71 12.91
C ILE A 216 -17.14 -4.19 12.78
N ASP A 217 -18.10 -4.68 13.56
CA ASP A 217 -18.52 -6.09 13.51
C ASP A 217 -19.13 -6.45 12.14
N ASP A 218 -19.89 -5.55 11.54
CA ASP A 218 -20.44 -5.72 10.19
C ASP A 218 -19.32 -5.76 9.14
N LEU A 219 -18.33 -4.87 9.23
CA LEU A 219 -17.17 -4.85 8.32
C LEU A 219 -16.36 -6.13 8.44
N ILE A 220 -16.16 -6.64 9.65
CA ILE A 220 -15.48 -7.93 9.87
C ILE A 220 -16.27 -9.06 9.23
N ALA A 221 -17.60 -9.10 9.42
CA ALA A 221 -18.46 -10.16 8.88
C ALA A 221 -18.50 -10.18 7.34
N THR A 222 -18.26 -9.03 6.67
CA THR A 222 -18.25 -8.92 5.21
C THR A 222 -16.87 -9.07 4.60
N THR A 223 -15.81 -8.88 5.40
CA THR A 223 -14.42 -9.04 4.94
C THR A 223 -14.19 -10.46 4.44
N ARG A 224 -13.63 -10.56 3.23
CA ARG A 224 -13.33 -11.86 2.64
C ARG A 224 -12.20 -12.54 3.40
N VAL A 225 -12.45 -13.79 3.73
CA VAL A 225 -11.46 -14.68 4.34
C VAL A 225 -11.28 -15.92 3.45
N THR A 226 -10.12 -16.55 3.52
CA THR A 226 -9.88 -17.85 2.92
C THR A 226 -10.72 -18.92 3.64
N PRO A 227 -10.86 -20.15 3.08
CA PRO A 227 -11.50 -21.26 3.79
C PRO A 227 -10.90 -21.57 5.17
N GLU A 228 -9.64 -21.21 5.37
CA GLU A 228 -8.92 -21.35 6.64
C GLU A 228 -9.16 -20.17 7.60
N GLY A 229 -9.96 -19.17 7.21
CA GLY A 229 -10.28 -18.01 8.02
C GLY A 229 -9.23 -16.91 8.02
N LEU A 230 -8.34 -16.89 7.01
CA LEU A 230 -7.29 -15.86 6.86
C LEU A 230 -7.74 -14.78 5.88
N THR A 231 -7.36 -13.54 6.13
CA THR A 231 -7.57 -12.43 5.19
C THR A 231 -6.50 -12.36 4.10
N GLY A 232 -5.36 -13.02 4.33
CA GLY A 232 -4.24 -13.11 3.40
C GLY A 232 -3.36 -14.32 3.69
N PHE A 233 -2.32 -14.51 2.88
CA PHE A 233 -1.39 -15.66 3.04
C PHE A 233 -0.39 -15.48 4.19
N TYR A 234 -0.19 -14.24 4.64
CA TYR A 234 0.76 -13.92 5.70
C TYR A 234 0.05 -13.59 7.03
N SER A 235 -1.18 -13.14 6.97
CA SER A 235 -1.96 -12.67 8.12
C SER A 235 -3.29 -13.41 8.29
#